data_39b1a2720875a656094059d4af9829da
#
_entry.id   39b1a2720875a656094059d4af9829da
#
_cell.length_a   1.000
_cell.length_b   1.000
_cell.length_c   1.000
_cell.angle_alpha   90.00
_cell.angle_beta   90.00
_cell.angle_gamma   90.00
#
_symmetry.space_group_name_H-M   'P 1'
#
loop_
_entity.id
_entity.type
_entity.pdbx_description
1 polymer ?
#
loop_
_entity_poly.entity_id
_entity_poly.type
_entity_poly.pdbx_seq_one_letter_code
_entity_poly.pdbx_strand_id
1 'polypeptide(L)'
;MKEEFIHDESFIIEQFEKHLNLFKEHLQQVDDVKNYTTLWSNAFLESYPFQYEMNQLPTVKLFRRKPINQLGKIESRLINNKVYFAKQIDNEIRNVSFYMEDKNRMILRYVMRNNQMLLSQINYLVIKDSNIQKRIYFMRDEKDAETFMVDIYEYDESCRIHSINRNGYYKGKSKILPERVFRFEYNDNNVEIYSKQLISTGLNEIKIFPK
;
A
#
# COMPACT_ATOMS: atom_id res chain seq x y z
N MET A 1 11.09 -7.64 -17.69
CA MET A 1 10.39 -8.20 -16.50
C MET A 1 10.81 -9.65 -16.39
N LYS A 2 11.07 -10.15 -15.19
CA LYS A 2 11.41 -11.58 -15.00
C LYS A 2 10.16 -12.43 -15.29
N GLU A 3 10.31 -13.57 -15.95
CA GLU A 3 9.19 -14.47 -16.30
C GLU A 3 8.34 -14.85 -15.09
N GLU A 4 8.94 -14.93 -13.92
CA GLU A 4 8.28 -15.27 -12.65
C GLU A 4 7.17 -14.29 -12.21
N PHE A 5 7.14 -13.05 -12.75
CA PHE A 5 6.14 -12.04 -12.39
C PHE A 5 5.01 -11.86 -13.42
N ILE A 6 5.02 -12.60 -14.51
CA ILE A 6 3.99 -12.53 -15.56
C ILE A 6 2.62 -12.94 -15.00
N HIS A 7 2.59 -13.99 -14.19
CA HIS A 7 1.34 -14.44 -13.54
C HIS A 7 0.83 -13.42 -12.51
N ASP A 8 1.73 -12.82 -11.73
CA ASP A 8 1.37 -11.79 -10.75
C ASP A 8 0.80 -10.53 -11.44
N GLU A 9 1.39 -10.13 -12.58
CA GLU A 9 0.90 -9.02 -13.39
C GLU A 9 -0.50 -9.30 -13.94
N SER A 10 -0.68 -10.43 -14.61
CA SER A 10 -1.98 -10.82 -15.18
C SER A 10 -3.06 -10.90 -14.10
N PHE A 11 -2.74 -11.51 -12.97
CA PHE A 11 -3.64 -11.62 -11.82
C PHE A 11 -4.08 -10.24 -11.30
N ILE A 12 -3.12 -9.34 -11.04
CA ILE A 12 -3.44 -8.06 -10.43
C ILE A 12 -4.22 -7.13 -11.38
N ILE A 13 -3.95 -7.21 -12.68
CA ILE A 13 -4.70 -6.49 -13.71
C ILE A 13 -6.15 -7.01 -13.76
N GLU A 14 -6.35 -8.33 -13.77
CA GLU A 14 -7.68 -8.94 -13.70
C GLU A 14 -8.45 -8.46 -12.46
N GLN A 15 -7.81 -8.46 -11.28
CA GLN A 15 -8.43 -7.93 -10.07
C GLN A 15 -8.75 -6.44 -10.18
N PHE A 16 -7.87 -5.64 -10.79
CA PHE A 16 -8.12 -4.22 -11.01
C PHE A 16 -9.34 -3.99 -11.89
N GLU A 17 -9.43 -4.66 -13.04
CA GLU A 17 -10.57 -4.53 -13.96
C GLU A 17 -11.88 -5.02 -13.33
N LYS A 18 -11.84 -6.11 -12.56
CA LYS A 18 -12.97 -6.63 -11.80
C LYS A 18 -13.56 -5.60 -10.83
N HIS A 19 -12.71 -4.83 -10.16
CA HIS A 19 -13.13 -3.86 -9.14
C HIS A 19 -13.29 -2.44 -9.68
N LEU A 20 -13.00 -2.18 -10.95
CA LEU A 20 -12.95 -0.85 -11.54
C LEU A 20 -14.22 -0.02 -11.29
N ASN A 21 -15.39 -0.64 -11.43
CA ASN A 21 -16.70 0.01 -11.35
C ASN A 21 -17.52 -0.35 -10.09
N LEU A 22 -16.91 -1.05 -9.11
CA LEU A 22 -17.62 -1.56 -7.92
C LEU A 22 -17.56 -0.63 -6.70
N PHE A 23 -17.31 0.67 -6.90
CA PHE A 23 -17.22 1.61 -5.78
C PHE A 23 -18.49 1.65 -4.92
N LYS A 24 -19.67 1.70 -5.56
CA LYS A 24 -20.96 1.80 -4.86
C LYS A 24 -21.27 0.55 -4.06
N GLU A 25 -21.00 -0.62 -4.62
CA GLU A 25 -21.18 -1.92 -3.99
C GLU A 25 -20.27 -2.06 -2.76
N HIS A 26 -19.00 -1.66 -2.88
CA HIS A 26 -18.09 -1.66 -1.74
C HIS A 26 -18.50 -0.67 -0.66
N LEU A 27 -19.00 0.51 -1.04
CA LEU A 27 -19.48 1.50 -0.08
C LEU A 27 -20.71 0.99 0.66
N GLN A 28 -21.66 0.33 -0.04
CA GLN A 28 -22.83 -0.29 0.58
C GLN A 28 -22.42 -1.34 1.63
N GLN A 29 -21.45 -2.20 1.30
CA GLN A 29 -20.92 -3.18 2.25
C GLN A 29 -20.35 -2.53 3.53
N VAL A 30 -19.67 -1.38 3.37
CA VAL A 30 -19.15 -0.61 4.51
C VAL A 30 -20.27 -0.02 5.36
N ASP A 31 -21.31 0.51 4.72
CA ASP A 31 -22.44 1.16 5.42
C ASP A 31 -23.35 0.14 6.13
N ASP A 32 -23.35 -1.11 5.69
CA ASP A 32 -24.05 -2.22 6.34
C ASP A 32 -23.40 -2.64 7.68
N VAL A 33 -22.13 -2.29 7.89
CA VAL A 33 -21.42 -2.58 9.15
C VAL A 33 -21.89 -1.62 10.24
N LYS A 34 -22.50 -2.15 11.30
CA LYS A 34 -23.07 -1.35 12.40
C LYS A 34 -22.08 -1.09 13.54
N ASN A 35 -21.17 -2.03 13.81
CA ASN A 35 -20.26 -1.98 14.95
C ASN A 35 -18.81 -1.77 14.48
N TYR A 36 -18.31 -0.54 14.57
CA TYR A 36 -16.93 -0.20 14.27
C TYR A 36 -16.40 0.88 15.22
N THR A 37 -15.10 0.95 15.34
CA THR A 37 -14.41 2.08 15.98
C THR A 37 -13.85 3.02 14.90
N THR A 38 -13.74 4.31 15.23
CA THR A 38 -13.19 5.31 14.33
C THR A 38 -11.84 5.80 14.82
N LEU A 39 -10.86 5.83 13.92
CA LEU A 39 -9.53 6.37 14.13
C LEU A 39 -9.28 7.53 13.16
N TRP A 40 -8.66 8.61 13.64
CA TRP A 40 -8.31 9.77 12.85
C TRP A 40 -6.79 9.91 12.70
N SER A 41 -6.33 10.26 11.49
CA SER A 41 -4.91 10.42 11.19
C SER A 41 -4.67 11.52 10.15
N ASN A 42 -3.41 11.96 10.01
CA ASN A 42 -2.99 12.90 8.97
C ASN A 42 -2.71 12.25 7.62
N ALA A 43 -2.59 10.92 7.57
CA ALA A 43 -2.37 10.14 6.36
C ALA A 43 -3.05 8.78 6.49
N PHE A 44 -3.23 8.06 5.41
CA PHE A 44 -3.72 6.68 5.45
C PHE A 44 -2.80 5.83 6.30
N LEU A 45 -3.38 4.89 7.07
CA LEU A 45 -2.57 3.93 7.83
C LEU A 45 -1.77 3.04 6.88
N GLU A 46 -0.67 2.50 7.36
CA GLU A 46 0.17 1.61 6.56
C GLU A 46 -0.63 0.43 5.97
N SER A 47 -0.45 0.22 4.70
CA SER A 47 -1.03 -0.92 3.99
C SER A 47 -0.15 -2.16 4.11
N TYR A 48 1.14 -1.98 4.35
CA TYR A 48 2.17 -3.01 4.53
C TYR A 48 3.30 -2.46 5.42
N PRO A 49 4.06 -3.34 6.10
CA PRO A 49 5.11 -2.92 7.04
C PRO A 49 6.15 -1.99 6.40
N PHE A 50 6.55 -0.97 7.15
CA PHE A 50 7.56 0.02 6.77
C PHE A 50 7.25 0.79 5.48
N GLN A 51 5.97 0.91 5.13
CA GLN A 51 5.53 1.63 3.93
C GLN A 51 6.05 3.07 3.91
N TYR A 52 5.96 3.77 5.03
CA TYR A 52 6.34 5.18 5.13
C TYR A 52 7.85 5.34 5.12
N GLU A 53 8.57 4.52 5.88
CA GLU A 53 10.01 4.55 5.99
C GLU A 53 10.70 4.22 4.65
N MET A 54 10.28 3.13 4.00
CA MET A 54 10.84 2.73 2.69
C MET A 54 10.60 3.76 1.59
N ASN A 55 9.51 4.50 1.67
CA ASN A 55 9.19 5.56 0.71
C ASN A 55 9.64 6.96 1.19
N GLN A 56 10.32 7.04 2.34
CA GLN A 56 10.82 8.28 2.95
C GLN A 56 9.71 9.32 3.16
N LEU A 57 8.51 8.86 3.48
CA LEU A 57 7.34 9.68 3.75
C LEU A 57 7.27 10.04 5.24
N PRO A 58 6.62 11.16 5.59
CA PRO A 58 6.40 11.53 6.99
C PRO A 58 5.62 10.47 7.75
N THR A 59 5.98 10.25 9.00
CA THR A 59 5.29 9.32 9.90
C THR A 59 3.81 9.71 10.07
N VAL A 60 2.95 8.68 10.10
CA VAL A 60 1.52 8.87 10.35
C VAL A 60 1.28 9.37 11.76
N LYS A 61 0.59 10.50 11.88
CA LYS A 61 0.17 11.07 13.16
C LYS A 61 -1.28 10.69 13.45
N LEU A 62 -1.50 9.98 14.55
CA LEU A 62 -2.82 9.64 15.04
C LEU A 62 -3.38 10.77 15.91
N PHE A 63 -4.69 11.01 15.80
CA PHE A 63 -5.41 11.96 16.63
C PHE A 63 -6.25 11.22 17.68
N ARG A 64 -6.12 11.60 18.94
CA ARG A 64 -6.86 10.98 20.06
C ARG A 64 -8.38 11.20 19.99
N ARG A 65 -8.81 12.25 19.28
CA ARG A 65 -10.23 12.64 19.10
C ARG A 65 -10.44 13.06 17.66
N LYS A 66 -11.71 13.10 17.23
CA LYS A 66 -12.10 13.68 15.95
C LYS A 66 -11.58 15.13 15.87
N PRO A 67 -10.77 15.49 14.85
CA PRO A 67 -10.25 16.84 14.71
C PRO A 67 -11.39 17.82 14.37
N ILE A 68 -11.32 19.05 14.92
CA ILE A 68 -12.27 20.12 14.62
C ILE A 68 -12.17 20.46 13.12
N ASN A 69 -10.95 20.68 12.63
CA ASN A 69 -10.70 20.83 11.20
C ASN A 69 -10.35 19.48 10.61
N GLN A 70 -11.24 18.93 9.78
CA GLN A 70 -11.10 17.63 9.16
C GLN A 70 -10.45 17.69 7.76
N LEU A 71 -10.19 18.90 7.24
CA LEU A 71 -9.61 19.09 5.91
C LEU A 71 -8.28 18.34 5.78
N GLY A 72 -8.18 17.49 4.78
CA GLY A 72 -7.00 16.64 4.52
C GLY A 72 -6.77 15.54 5.55
N LYS A 73 -7.71 15.31 6.49
CA LYS A 73 -7.59 14.22 7.47
C LYS A 73 -8.21 12.93 6.95
N ILE A 74 -7.73 11.83 7.52
CA ILE A 74 -8.21 10.50 7.20
C ILE A 74 -9.09 10.01 8.36
N GLU A 75 -10.31 9.63 8.02
CA GLU A 75 -11.17 8.83 8.89
C GLU A 75 -11.00 7.35 8.53
N SER A 76 -10.54 6.55 9.47
CA SER A 76 -10.45 5.08 9.32
C SER A 76 -11.46 4.39 10.22
N ARG A 77 -12.19 3.40 9.69
CA ARG A 77 -13.12 2.55 10.45
C ARG A 77 -12.48 1.18 10.67
N LEU A 78 -12.57 0.68 11.89
CA LEU A 78 -11.92 -0.55 12.33
C LEU A 78 -12.94 -1.54 12.90
N ILE A 79 -12.75 -2.82 12.57
CA ILE A 79 -13.41 -3.97 13.21
C ILE A 79 -12.29 -4.82 13.81
N ASN A 80 -12.40 -5.18 15.09
CA ASN A 80 -11.39 -5.97 15.80
C ASN A 80 -9.95 -5.42 15.63
N ASN A 81 -9.80 -4.10 15.74
CA ASN A 81 -8.55 -3.36 15.54
C ASN A 81 -7.94 -3.44 14.12
N LYS A 82 -8.66 -3.98 13.14
CA LYS A 82 -8.23 -4.01 11.74
C LYS A 82 -9.01 -2.97 10.93
N VAL A 83 -8.30 -2.18 10.15
CA VAL A 83 -8.93 -1.22 9.23
C VAL A 83 -9.63 -1.99 8.12
N TYR A 84 -10.92 -1.69 7.91
CA TYR A 84 -11.67 -2.22 6.76
C TYR A 84 -12.09 -1.13 5.78
N PHE A 85 -12.07 0.14 6.22
CA PHE A 85 -12.41 1.29 5.40
C PHE A 85 -11.63 2.52 5.87
N ALA A 86 -11.23 3.37 4.93
CA ALA A 86 -10.66 4.69 5.23
C ALA A 86 -11.03 5.69 4.14
N LYS A 87 -11.30 6.93 4.53
CA LYS A 87 -11.57 8.03 3.60
C LYS A 87 -10.81 9.29 3.98
N GLN A 88 -10.33 10.01 2.98
CA GLN A 88 -9.80 11.35 3.14
C GLN A 88 -10.94 12.35 3.03
N ILE A 89 -11.00 13.27 4.00
CA ILE A 89 -12.00 14.34 4.05
C ILE A 89 -11.30 15.61 3.61
N ASP A 90 -11.74 16.13 2.48
CA ASP A 90 -11.55 17.49 2.04
C ASP A 90 -12.93 18.17 2.04
N ASN A 91 -13.17 19.26 1.33
CA ASN A 91 -14.52 19.81 1.18
C ASN A 91 -15.53 18.75 0.69
N GLU A 92 -15.01 17.71 0.05
CA GLU A 92 -15.71 16.49 -0.36
C GLU A 92 -14.83 15.26 -0.11
N ILE A 93 -15.37 14.05 -0.25
CA ILE A 93 -14.58 12.81 -0.16
C ILE A 93 -13.74 12.68 -1.43
N ARG A 94 -12.40 12.74 -1.30
CA ARG A 94 -11.47 12.68 -2.44
C ARG A 94 -10.80 11.34 -2.65
N ASN A 95 -10.47 10.68 -1.56
CA ASN A 95 -9.79 9.38 -1.59
C ASN A 95 -10.47 8.42 -0.64
N VAL A 96 -10.71 7.21 -1.10
CA VAL A 96 -11.31 6.13 -0.30
C VAL A 96 -10.50 4.87 -0.46
N SER A 97 -10.26 4.16 0.64
CA SER A 97 -9.63 2.84 0.61
C SER A 97 -10.56 1.81 1.27
N PHE A 98 -10.77 0.70 0.58
CA PHE A 98 -11.43 -0.50 1.10
C PHE A 98 -10.39 -1.56 1.38
N TYR A 99 -10.47 -2.20 2.54
CA TYR A 99 -9.55 -3.25 2.99
C TYR A 99 -10.35 -4.55 3.08
N MET A 100 -10.13 -5.42 2.12
CA MET A 100 -10.81 -6.71 2.03
C MET A 100 -9.85 -7.79 2.54
N GLU A 101 -10.28 -8.56 3.53
CA GLU A 101 -9.44 -9.56 4.18
C GLU A 101 -10.14 -10.93 4.13
N ASP A 102 -9.43 -11.90 3.56
CA ASP A 102 -9.75 -13.33 3.60
C ASP A 102 -8.45 -14.06 4.03
N LYS A 103 -7.98 -15.06 3.31
CA LYS A 103 -6.63 -15.66 3.50
C LYS A 103 -5.52 -14.65 3.18
N ASN A 104 -5.77 -13.78 2.23
CA ASN A 104 -4.90 -12.69 1.80
C ASN A 104 -5.59 -11.36 2.04
N ARG A 105 -4.87 -10.25 1.88
CA ARG A 105 -5.46 -8.92 2.01
C ARG A 105 -5.40 -8.18 0.69
N MET A 106 -6.54 -7.61 0.28
CA MET A 106 -6.65 -6.73 -0.87
C MET A 106 -7.03 -5.32 -0.40
N ILE A 107 -6.32 -4.32 -0.89
CA ILE A 107 -6.58 -2.91 -0.57
C ILE A 107 -6.86 -2.19 -1.88
N LEU A 108 -8.08 -1.72 -2.03
CA LEU A 108 -8.55 -0.97 -3.18
C LEU A 108 -8.56 0.51 -2.84
N ARG A 109 -7.94 1.36 -3.65
CA ARG A 109 -8.00 2.81 -3.47
C ARG A 109 -8.68 3.47 -4.65
N TYR A 110 -9.79 4.13 -4.35
CA TYR A 110 -10.53 4.97 -5.29
C TYR A 110 -10.18 6.43 -5.04
N VAL A 111 -10.14 7.19 -6.12
CA VAL A 111 -9.91 8.64 -6.09
C VAL A 111 -11.04 9.35 -6.85
N MET A 112 -11.41 10.54 -6.37
CA MET A 112 -12.38 11.39 -7.03
C MET A 112 -11.75 12.04 -8.25
N ARG A 113 -12.34 11.81 -9.43
CA ARG A 113 -11.96 12.43 -10.70
C ARG A 113 -13.22 12.77 -11.48
N ASN A 114 -13.32 14.00 -11.93
CA ASN A 114 -14.47 14.47 -12.70
C ASN A 114 -15.83 14.10 -12.06
N ASN A 115 -15.95 14.28 -10.75
CA ASN A 115 -17.13 13.93 -9.94
C ASN A 115 -17.48 12.43 -9.93
N GLN A 116 -16.52 11.57 -10.24
CA GLN A 116 -16.66 10.12 -10.15
C GLN A 116 -15.54 9.51 -9.31
N MET A 117 -15.88 8.49 -8.52
CA MET A 117 -14.92 7.69 -7.79
C MET A 117 -14.40 6.58 -8.69
N LEU A 118 -13.13 6.69 -9.08
CA LEU A 118 -12.46 5.74 -9.97
C LEU A 118 -11.39 4.96 -9.21
N LEU A 119 -11.31 3.66 -9.43
CA LEU A 119 -10.23 2.84 -8.89
C LEU A 119 -8.91 3.31 -9.49
N SER A 120 -7.97 3.68 -8.63
CA SER A 120 -6.66 4.17 -9.04
C SER A 120 -5.54 3.20 -8.72
N GLN A 121 -5.66 2.45 -7.63
CA GLN A 121 -4.63 1.46 -7.25
C GLN A 121 -5.21 0.28 -6.49
N ILE A 122 -4.50 -0.83 -6.59
CA ILE A 122 -4.74 -2.06 -5.86
C ILE A 122 -3.43 -2.55 -5.23
N ASN A 123 -3.50 -2.98 -3.97
CA ASN A 123 -2.44 -3.72 -3.30
C ASN A 123 -3.00 -5.10 -2.94
N TYR A 124 -2.30 -6.15 -3.29
CA TYR A 124 -2.63 -7.52 -2.90
C TYR A 124 -1.48 -8.10 -2.09
N LEU A 125 -1.78 -8.49 -0.85
CA LEU A 125 -0.81 -9.02 0.10
C LEU A 125 -1.06 -10.52 0.26
N VAL A 126 -0.11 -11.31 -0.19
CA VAL A 126 -0.10 -12.77 0.04
C VAL A 126 0.42 -13.01 1.44
N ILE A 127 -0.41 -13.63 2.29
CA ILE A 127 -0.11 -13.86 3.71
C ILE A 127 0.03 -15.37 3.95
N LYS A 128 1.10 -15.76 4.63
CA LYS A 128 1.32 -17.13 5.09
C LYS A 128 1.83 -17.08 6.52
N ASP A 129 1.25 -17.87 7.41
CA ASP A 129 1.63 -17.94 8.82
C ASP A 129 1.69 -16.55 9.50
N SER A 130 0.69 -15.71 9.22
CA SER A 130 0.57 -14.31 9.67
C SER A 130 1.62 -13.34 9.10
N ASN A 131 2.53 -13.78 8.26
CA ASN A 131 3.57 -12.98 7.63
C ASN A 131 3.24 -12.68 6.16
N ILE A 132 3.52 -11.45 5.71
CA ILE A 132 3.38 -11.08 4.30
C ILE A 132 4.54 -11.68 3.53
N GLN A 133 4.26 -12.62 2.63
CA GLN A 133 5.28 -13.24 1.77
C GLN A 133 5.54 -12.42 0.51
N LYS A 134 4.48 -11.84 -0.02
CA LYS A 134 4.53 -11.09 -1.26
C LYS A 134 3.51 -9.95 -1.23
N ARG A 135 3.87 -8.81 -1.80
CA ARG A 135 2.95 -7.74 -2.14
C ARG A 135 2.96 -7.55 -3.65
N ILE A 136 1.79 -7.54 -4.26
CA ILE A 136 1.58 -7.23 -5.66
C ILE A 136 0.83 -5.90 -5.73
N TYR A 137 1.38 -4.94 -6.44
CA TYR A 137 0.83 -3.60 -6.55
C TYR A 137 0.60 -3.23 -8.00
N PHE A 138 -0.57 -2.65 -8.26
CA PHE A 138 -0.89 -2.06 -9.54
C PHE A 138 -1.55 -0.70 -9.34
N MET A 139 -1.20 0.25 -10.19
CA MET A 139 -1.78 1.58 -10.22
C MET A 139 -1.96 2.02 -11.68
N ARG A 140 -3.09 2.67 -11.96
CA ARG A 140 -3.34 3.40 -13.20
C ARG A 140 -3.57 4.87 -12.86
N ASP A 141 -2.77 5.75 -13.43
CA ASP A 141 -2.85 7.19 -13.18
C ASP A 141 -3.89 7.88 -14.09
N GLU A 142 -3.97 9.21 -14.01
CA GLU A 142 -4.92 10.02 -14.78
C GLU A 142 -4.64 10.03 -16.30
N LYS A 143 -3.45 9.60 -16.71
CA LYS A 143 -3.01 9.54 -18.11
C LYS A 143 -2.94 8.11 -18.61
N ASP A 144 -3.63 7.20 -17.93
CA ASP A 144 -3.60 5.75 -18.17
C ASP A 144 -2.20 5.14 -18.13
N ALA A 145 -1.25 5.83 -17.49
CA ALA A 145 0.05 5.25 -17.25
C ALA A 145 -0.02 4.24 -16.10
N GLU A 146 0.52 3.07 -16.34
CA GLU A 146 0.44 1.94 -15.42
C GLU A 146 1.76 1.75 -14.67
N THR A 147 1.65 1.50 -13.38
CA THR A 147 2.75 1.09 -12.51
C THR A 147 2.44 -0.27 -11.93
N PHE A 148 3.34 -1.21 -12.13
CA PHE A 148 3.28 -2.53 -11.54
C PHE A 148 4.52 -2.76 -10.68
N MET A 149 4.35 -3.31 -9.47
CA MET A 149 5.44 -3.67 -8.58
C MET A 149 5.12 -4.96 -7.83
N VAL A 150 6.17 -5.76 -7.62
CA VAL A 150 6.14 -6.93 -6.74
C VAL A 150 7.22 -6.74 -5.69
N ASP A 151 6.84 -6.88 -4.42
CA ASP A 151 7.74 -6.93 -3.26
C ASP A 151 7.73 -8.36 -2.73
N ILE A 152 8.91 -9.00 -2.61
CA ILE A 152 9.11 -10.30 -1.97
C ILE A 152 9.75 -10.05 -0.61
N TYR A 153 9.15 -10.62 0.43
CA TYR A 153 9.56 -10.44 1.82
C TYR A 153 10.36 -11.64 2.31
N GLU A 154 11.50 -11.38 2.91
CA GLU A 154 12.34 -12.37 3.57
C GLU A 154 12.42 -12.05 5.07
N TYR A 155 12.39 -13.09 5.90
CA TYR A 155 12.34 -12.99 7.36
C TYR A 155 13.57 -13.63 7.99
N ASP A 156 14.02 -13.08 9.10
CA ASP A 156 15.03 -13.69 9.95
C ASP A 156 14.44 -14.81 10.84
N GLU A 157 15.28 -15.49 11.59
CA GLU A 157 14.89 -16.58 12.51
C GLU A 157 13.91 -16.11 13.61
N SER A 158 13.88 -14.81 13.90
CA SER A 158 12.96 -14.18 14.86
C SER A 158 11.67 -13.70 14.22
N CYS A 159 11.37 -14.10 12.98
CA CYS A 159 10.20 -13.67 12.19
C CYS A 159 10.12 -12.15 11.97
N ARG A 160 11.26 -11.43 11.96
CA ARG A 160 11.36 -10.03 11.62
C ARG A 160 11.75 -9.90 10.15
N ILE A 161 11.25 -8.88 9.45
CA ILE A 161 11.61 -8.64 8.04
C ILE A 161 13.10 -8.39 7.94
N HIS A 162 13.83 -9.29 7.26
CA HIS A 162 15.26 -9.16 7.00
C HIS A 162 15.53 -8.37 5.72
N SER A 163 14.79 -8.68 4.67
CA SER A 163 14.87 -7.96 3.40
C SER A 163 13.56 -7.89 2.65
N ILE A 164 13.43 -6.90 1.75
CA ILE A 164 12.35 -6.79 0.78
C ILE A 164 12.97 -6.56 -0.59
N ASN A 165 12.72 -7.48 -1.52
CA ASN A 165 13.15 -7.37 -2.90
C ASN A 165 12.03 -6.79 -3.76
N ARG A 166 12.20 -5.57 -4.29
CA ARG A 166 11.22 -4.85 -5.12
C ARG A 166 11.61 -4.89 -6.58
N ASN A 167 10.68 -5.37 -7.41
CA ASN A 167 10.75 -5.38 -8.85
C ASN A 167 9.50 -4.72 -9.45
N GLY A 168 9.60 -4.22 -10.69
CA GLY A 168 8.43 -3.66 -11.35
C GLY A 168 8.75 -2.84 -12.59
N TYR A 169 7.72 -2.21 -13.14
CA TYR A 169 7.84 -1.32 -14.28
C TYR A 169 6.86 -0.13 -14.22
N TYR A 170 7.15 0.87 -15.02
CA TYR A 170 6.29 2.01 -15.30
C TYR A 170 6.02 2.09 -16.80
N LYS A 171 4.84 1.67 -17.25
CA LYS A 171 4.51 1.47 -18.68
C LYS A 171 4.39 2.77 -19.47
N GLY A 172 3.86 3.84 -18.86
CA GLY A 172 3.66 5.13 -19.53
C GLY A 172 4.93 5.84 -19.98
N LYS A 173 6.12 5.42 -19.52
CA LYS A 173 7.43 5.94 -19.90
C LYS A 173 8.36 4.86 -20.45
N SER A 174 7.84 3.67 -20.75
CA SER A 174 8.61 2.49 -21.18
C SER A 174 9.82 2.21 -20.28
N LYS A 175 9.67 2.48 -18.98
CA LYS A 175 10.75 2.44 -18.02
C LYS A 175 10.61 1.24 -17.10
N ILE A 176 11.52 0.29 -17.24
CA ILE A 176 11.70 -0.76 -16.23
C ILE A 176 12.20 -0.06 -14.96
N LEU A 177 11.52 -0.26 -13.84
CA LEU A 177 12.01 0.21 -12.55
C LEU A 177 13.23 -0.63 -12.19
N PRO A 178 14.35 -0.03 -11.79
CA PRO A 178 15.50 -0.78 -11.38
C PRO A 178 15.14 -1.60 -10.14
N GLU A 179 15.57 -2.86 -10.13
CA GLU A 179 15.44 -3.75 -8.97
C GLU A 179 16.02 -3.06 -7.73
N ARG A 180 15.28 -3.09 -6.63
CA ARG A 180 15.66 -2.47 -5.38
C ARG A 180 15.53 -3.46 -4.24
N VAL A 181 16.59 -3.57 -3.45
CA VAL A 181 16.60 -4.34 -2.21
C VAL A 181 16.55 -3.37 -1.04
N PHE A 182 15.63 -3.59 -0.13
CA PHE A 182 15.59 -2.98 1.18
C PHE A 182 16.10 -3.99 2.19
N ARG A 183 17.11 -3.62 2.99
CA ARG A 183 17.67 -4.44 4.07
C ARG A 183 17.36 -3.79 5.40
N PHE A 184 17.01 -4.60 6.37
CA PHE A 184 16.59 -4.17 7.71
C PHE A 184 17.60 -4.64 8.75
N GLU A 185 18.07 -3.72 9.59
CA GLU A 185 18.89 -4.01 10.76
C GLU A 185 18.15 -3.58 12.02
N TYR A 186 18.11 -4.46 13.00
CA TYR A 186 17.41 -4.23 14.27
C TYR A 186 18.43 -4.09 15.40
N ASN A 187 18.46 -2.90 16.02
CA ASN A 187 19.30 -2.57 17.14
C ASN A 187 18.41 -2.23 18.35
N ASP A 188 18.33 -3.12 19.35
CA ASP A 188 17.46 -3.01 20.52
C ASP A 188 16.00 -2.67 20.16
N ASN A 189 15.61 -1.41 20.29
CA ASN A 189 14.25 -0.93 20.00
C ASN A 189 14.15 -0.14 18.68
N ASN A 190 15.22 -0.08 17.89
CA ASN A 190 15.27 0.69 16.65
C ASN A 190 15.43 -0.22 15.43
N VAL A 191 14.89 0.21 14.31
CA VAL A 191 15.14 -0.39 13.01
C VAL A 191 15.89 0.60 12.13
N GLU A 192 16.91 0.11 11.44
CA GLU A 192 17.59 0.84 10.38
C GLU A 192 17.25 0.21 9.04
N ILE A 193 16.94 1.03 8.04
CA ILE A 193 16.58 0.55 6.70
C ILE A 193 17.58 1.10 5.71
N TYR A 194 18.15 0.19 4.95
CA TYR A 194 19.09 0.46 3.87
C TYR A 194 18.43 0.14 2.54
N SER A 195 18.65 0.97 1.54
CA SER A 195 18.18 0.75 0.18
C SER A 195 19.36 0.58 -0.76
N LYS A 196 19.35 -0.51 -1.52
CA LYS A 196 20.32 -0.82 -2.56
C LYS A 196 19.57 -0.93 -3.89
N GLN A 197 19.97 -0.12 -4.84
CA GLN A 197 19.44 -0.14 -6.19
C GLN A 197 20.46 -0.81 -7.12
N LEU A 198 20.03 -1.82 -7.87
CA LEU A 198 20.86 -2.45 -8.89
C LEU A 198 21.00 -1.51 -10.10
N ILE A 199 22.03 -0.65 -10.10
CA ILE A 199 22.41 0.19 -11.23
C ILE A 199 23.63 -0.48 -11.90
N SER A 200 23.74 -0.35 -13.23
CA SER A 200 24.76 -0.99 -14.06
C SER A 200 26.22 -0.62 -13.71
N THR A 201 26.45 0.37 -12.84
CA THR A 201 27.80 0.92 -12.57
C THR A 201 28.28 0.77 -11.13
N GLY A 202 27.53 0.10 -10.25
CA GLY A 202 27.93 -0.13 -8.86
C GLY A 202 26.75 -0.20 -7.91
N LEU A 203 26.91 -1.01 -6.88
CA LEU A 203 25.90 -1.26 -5.87
C LEU A 203 26.15 -0.34 -4.67
N ASN A 204 25.63 0.87 -4.71
CA ASN A 204 25.67 1.75 -3.56
C ASN A 204 24.46 1.48 -2.67
N GLU A 205 24.71 0.96 -1.48
CA GLU A 205 23.71 0.87 -0.42
C GLU A 205 23.67 2.19 0.34
N ILE A 206 22.50 2.75 0.53
CA ILE A 206 22.29 3.99 1.29
C ILE A 206 21.32 3.73 2.44
N LYS A 207 21.63 4.27 3.61
CA LYS A 207 20.70 4.30 4.73
C LYS A 207 19.57 5.28 4.42
N ILE A 208 18.32 4.81 4.51
CA ILE A 208 17.14 5.63 4.21
C ILE A 208 16.30 5.91 5.46
N PHE A 209 16.48 5.13 6.55
CA PHE A 209 15.78 5.32 7.81
C PHE A 209 16.63 4.82 9.00
N PRO A 210 16.61 5.49 10.18
CA PRO A 210 16.23 6.91 10.31
C PRO A 210 17.18 7.81 9.53
N LYS A 211 16.69 8.99 9.18
CA LYS A 211 17.49 10.01 8.49
C LYS A 211 18.38 10.75 9.45
#